data_8407b9588f764d6b4f4d5555031dd5bb
#
_entry.id   8407b9588f764d6b4f4d5555031dd5bb
#
_cell.length_a   1.000
_cell.length_b   1.000
_cell.length_c   1.000
_cell.angle_alpha   90.00
_cell.angle_beta   90.00
_cell.angle_gamma   90.00
#
_symmetry.space_group_name_H-M   'P 1'
#
loop_
_entity.id
_entity.type
_entity.pdbx_description
1 polymer ?
#
loop_
_entity_poly.entity_id
_entity_poly.type
_entity_poly.pdbx_seq_one_letter_code
_entity_poly.pdbx_strand_id
1 'polypeptide(L)'
;MKQTIRQRRTNAINAFLMGARHICSRLGDILTTDVYFGRNISQVPSGTIVFFPIQDNIFHCGIAAIVSYKSKKSTPPRSDLAVFADMVAQIAESGYESCSSVDDTDIDDHYLGGKMNMDSLRLSIQNLRCADSFYTIFKNANDRRWLSDLGDRLTDIIAAEEQLISEHMGHIPVQTLELMTTQIEKIKDIAWCIRWEIINNVQKIKELCPELNQSSTPETVGIYKKINAVFNSLDRLEVRGRDSAGISLMFVLKKAEYDKFEKAAIQANVHQQIAERCTRDVLINRGITVRRHRNTGNDERIAVAMTYKVANEIGSLGDNIQFLRRQIADDTILRVLADCKAEFDTVSAHTRWASVGAITEANCHPVDNQTIENNAESTPIIHACLNGDIDNYQELKAELELGGNRIHKDITSDTKIIPLTISKYLRQGRPIDDAFRLAVNDFEGSHAISMHTDLAPGKIFLAQKGSGQTFFVGIAPDHFIPTSEVYGFVEETAHFIKLDGETMLTGKNGSIRGQIFILNQASAGGLEGIKAQWYDGTPLKLGEKDIKYTEITSRDIDRQGYPHYFLKEISESPDSMEKTLHNRWKVTED
;
A
#
# COMPACT_ATOMS: atom_id res chain seq x y z
N MET A 1 2.51 -34.96 16.64
CA MET A 1 2.83 -33.53 16.64
C MET A 1 1.66 -32.64 16.28
N LYS A 2 0.94 -32.85 15.14
CA LYS A 2 -0.27 -32.04 14.76
C LYS A 2 -1.42 -32.09 15.80
N GLN A 3 -1.65 -33.23 16.45
CA GLN A 3 -2.66 -33.36 17.50
C GLN A 3 -2.32 -32.57 18.78
N THR A 4 -1.04 -32.49 19.14
CA THR A 4 -0.59 -31.75 20.33
C THR A 4 -0.68 -30.25 20.16
N ILE A 5 -0.48 -29.73 18.94
CA ILE A 5 -0.63 -28.30 18.61
C ILE A 5 -2.10 -27.90 18.61
N ARG A 6 -2.99 -28.78 18.10
CA ARG A 6 -4.43 -28.54 18.12
C ARG A 6 -4.97 -28.48 19.55
N GLN A 7 -4.50 -29.38 20.42
CA GLN A 7 -4.86 -29.42 21.83
C GLN A 7 -4.36 -28.19 22.61
N ARG A 8 -3.14 -27.72 22.32
CA ARG A 8 -2.60 -26.50 22.95
C ARG A 8 -3.34 -25.24 22.48
N ARG A 9 -3.73 -25.17 21.21
CA ARG A 9 -4.57 -24.06 20.68
C ARG A 9 -5.95 -24.04 21.32
N THR A 10 -6.60 -25.20 21.45
CA THR A 10 -7.92 -25.30 22.12
C THR A 10 -7.82 -24.90 23.58
N ASN A 11 -6.75 -25.26 24.28
CA ASN A 11 -6.54 -24.88 25.67
C ASN A 11 -6.24 -23.40 25.85
N ALA A 12 -5.50 -22.76 24.92
CA ALA A 12 -5.25 -21.32 24.93
C ALA A 12 -6.55 -20.50 24.65
N ILE A 13 -7.36 -20.97 23.69
CA ILE A 13 -8.67 -20.37 23.40
C ILE A 13 -9.62 -20.51 24.59
N ASN A 14 -9.65 -21.67 25.25
CA ASN A 14 -10.47 -21.88 26.43
C ASN A 14 -10.00 -21.06 27.64
N ALA A 15 -8.69 -20.87 27.83
CA ALA A 15 -8.14 -19.99 28.86
C ALA A 15 -8.48 -18.51 28.58
N PHE A 16 -8.43 -18.09 27.32
CA PHE A 16 -8.86 -16.75 26.89
C PHE A 16 -10.36 -16.53 27.10
N LEU A 17 -11.18 -17.50 26.74
CA LEU A 17 -12.63 -17.46 26.94
C LEU A 17 -13.02 -17.49 28.44
N MET A 18 -12.24 -18.19 29.30
CA MET A 18 -12.42 -18.13 30.75
C MET A 18 -12.01 -16.77 31.31
N GLY A 19 -10.91 -16.17 30.81
CA GLY A 19 -10.49 -14.82 31.18
C GLY A 19 -11.53 -13.77 30.79
N ALA A 20 -12.04 -13.83 29.56
CA ALA A 20 -13.11 -12.97 29.07
C ALA A 20 -14.41 -13.13 29.87
N ARG A 21 -14.79 -14.36 30.25
CA ARG A 21 -15.94 -14.62 31.14
C ARG A 21 -15.73 -14.03 32.53
N HIS A 22 -14.51 -14.05 33.06
CA HIS A 22 -14.20 -13.47 34.37
C HIS A 22 -14.25 -11.94 34.35
N ILE A 23 -13.81 -11.31 33.27
CA ILE A 23 -13.95 -9.86 33.04
C ILE A 23 -15.42 -9.51 32.84
N CYS A 24 -16.17 -10.26 32.02
CA CYS A 24 -17.61 -10.06 31.84
C CYS A 24 -18.43 -10.29 33.11
N SER A 25 -18.05 -11.25 33.99
CA SER A 25 -18.75 -11.44 35.26
C SER A 25 -18.53 -10.30 36.24
N ARG A 26 -17.36 -9.65 36.21
CA ARG A 26 -17.10 -8.42 37.01
C ARG A 26 -17.76 -7.18 36.44
N LEU A 27 -17.96 -7.13 35.12
CA LEU A 27 -18.73 -6.06 34.43
C LEU A 27 -20.23 -6.33 34.50
N GLY A 28 -20.67 -7.58 34.61
CA GLY A 28 -22.08 -7.97 34.71
C GLY A 28 -22.78 -7.52 35.99
N ASP A 29 -22.03 -7.20 37.06
CA ASP A 29 -22.56 -6.55 38.26
C ASP A 29 -22.86 -5.06 38.03
N ILE A 30 -22.48 -4.51 36.85
CA ILE A 30 -22.65 -3.12 36.46
C ILE A 30 -23.59 -2.94 35.26
N LEU A 31 -23.78 -3.97 34.46
CA LEU A 31 -24.62 -3.94 33.24
C LEU A 31 -25.54 -5.16 33.20
N THR A 32 -26.84 -4.97 33.30
CA THR A 32 -27.88 -6.01 33.05
C THR A 32 -28.03 -6.31 31.58
N THR A 33 -26.99 -6.86 30.96
CA THR A 33 -27.00 -7.26 29.54
C THR A 33 -26.65 -8.74 29.38
N ASP A 34 -27.56 -9.49 28.73
CA ASP A 34 -27.31 -10.90 28.38
C ASP A 34 -26.31 -11.01 27.24
N VAL A 35 -25.32 -11.90 27.37
CA VAL A 35 -24.31 -12.17 26.34
C VAL A 35 -24.69 -13.43 25.59
N TYR A 36 -24.96 -13.31 24.30
CA TYR A 36 -25.30 -14.45 23.40
C TYR A 36 -24.18 -14.76 22.42
N PHE A 37 -23.91 -16.07 22.22
CA PHE A 37 -23.04 -16.58 21.17
C PHE A 37 -23.89 -17.26 20.08
N GLY A 38 -23.98 -16.67 18.87
CA GLY A 38 -24.81 -17.26 17.83
C GLY A 38 -24.53 -16.77 16.41
N ARG A 39 -24.96 -17.58 15.44
CA ARG A 39 -24.74 -17.33 13.98
C ARG A 39 -25.84 -16.51 13.28
N ASN A 40 -26.89 -16.05 13.96
CA ASN A 40 -28.03 -15.39 13.32
C ASN A 40 -28.47 -14.14 14.08
N ILE A 41 -28.37 -12.98 13.44
CA ILE A 41 -28.66 -11.66 14.05
C ILE A 41 -30.16 -11.35 14.14
N SER A 42 -31.01 -12.04 13.37
CA SER A 42 -32.44 -11.69 13.26
C SER A 42 -33.29 -11.96 14.50
N GLN A 43 -32.71 -12.51 15.57
CA GLN A 43 -33.41 -12.86 16.80
C GLN A 43 -32.79 -12.27 18.08
N VAL A 44 -31.89 -11.29 17.97
CA VAL A 44 -31.18 -10.74 19.13
C VAL A 44 -31.91 -9.48 19.61
N PRO A 45 -32.25 -9.35 20.92
CA PRO A 45 -32.89 -8.15 21.46
C PRO A 45 -31.98 -6.91 21.33
N SER A 46 -32.56 -5.73 21.13
CA SER A 46 -31.80 -4.48 21.07
C SER A 46 -31.09 -4.24 22.41
N GLY A 47 -29.78 -3.97 22.36
CA GLY A 47 -28.96 -3.78 23.56
C GLY A 47 -28.06 -4.97 23.91
N THR A 48 -28.10 -6.07 23.15
CA THR A 48 -27.25 -7.26 23.37
C THR A 48 -25.92 -7.11 22.65
N ILE A 49 -24.80 -7.36 23.34
CA ILE A 49 -23.47 -7.46 22.72
C ILE A 49 -23.32 -8.84 22.10
N VAL A 50 -23.24 -8.91 20.78
CA VAL A 50 -23.05 -10.16 20.02
C VAL A 50 -21.57 -10.32 19.71
N PHE A 51 -20.92 -11.32 20.29
CA PHE A 51 -19.60 -11.75 19.87
C PHE A 51 -19.74 -12.72 18.69
N PHE A 52 -19.34 -12.28 17.52
CA PHE A 52 -19.15 -13.21 16.41
C PHE A 52 -17.91 -14.06 16.72
N PRO A 53 -17.99 -15.40 16.64
CA PRO A 53 -16.77 -16.18 16.54
C PRO A 53 -16.03 -15.63 15.31
N ILE A 54 -14.77 -15.21 15.50
CA ILE A 54 -13.87 -14.90 14.40
C ILE A 54 -13.93 -16.12 13.49
N GLN A 55 -14.61 -15.96 12.35
CA GLN A 55 -14.68 -17.02 11.34
C GLN A 55 -13.24 -17.40 11.00
N ASP A 56 -13.04 -18.70 10.84
CA ASP A 56 -11.77 -19.32 10.51
C ASP A 56 -10.93 -18.42 9.60
N ASN A 57 -9.76 -18.06 10.11
CA ASN A 57 -8.62 -17.49 9.43
C ASN A 57 -8.85 -17.13 7.95
N ILE A 58 -9.39 -15.96 7.68
CA ILE A 58 -9.33 -15.40 6.34
C ILE A 58 -7.89 -14.90 6.20
N PHE A 59 -7.00 -15.79 5.78
CA PHE A 59 -5.63 -15.48 5.46
C PHE A 59 -5.62 -14.70 4.14
N HIS A 60 -5.12 -13.49 4.18
CA HIS A 60 -5.08 -12.63 3.01
C HIS A 60 -3.65 -12.24 2.71
N CYS A 61 -3.26 -12.39 1.47
CA CYS A 61 -2.05 -11.81 0.91
C CYS A 61 -2.15 -10.28 0.82
N GLY A 62 -1.01 -9.59 0.68
CA GLY A 62 -0.95 -8.15 0.48
C GLY A 62 -0.35 -7.79 -0.87
N ILE A 63 -1.06 -7.04 -1.71
CA ILE A 63 -0.54 -6.46 -2.95
C ILE A 63 -0.36 -4.97 -2.76
N ALA A 64 0.78 -4.43 -3.23
CA ALA A 64 1.00 -3.00 -3.39
C ALA A 64 1.75 -2.73 -4.70
N ALA A 65 1.35 -1.67 -5.40
CA ALA A 65 2.07 -1.22 -6.58
C ALA A 65 2.04 0.31 -6.68
N ILE A 66 2.89 0.88 -7.54
CA ILE A 66 2.92 2.32 -7.77
C ILE A 66 3.15 2.64 -9.25
N VAL A 67 2.40 3.62 -9.75
CA VAL A 67 2.51 4.18 -11.09
C VAL A 67 2.47 5.69 -10.98
N SER A 68 3.60 6.36 -11.19
CA SER A 68 3.61 7.82 -11.31
C SER A 68 2.98 8.24 -12.63
N TYR A 69 2.32 9.37 -12.67
CA TYR A 69 1.79 9.93 -13.91
C TYR A 69 2.39 11.29 -14.22
N LYS A 70 2.28 11.69 -15.47
CA LYS A 70 2.72 13.00 -15.92
C LYS A 70 1.62 14.00 -15.59
N SER A 71 1.52 14.44 -14.34
CA SER A 71 0.57 15.48 -14.01
C SER A 71 0.84 16.71 -14.90
N LYS A 72 -0.20 17.36 -15.36
CA LYS A 72 -0.06 18.74 -15.85
C LYS A 72 0.59 19.50 -14.70
N LYS A 73 1.82 20.01 -14.91
CA LYS A 73 2.57 20.77 -13.93
C LYS A 73 1.72 21.91 -13.35
N SER A 74 0.90 21.62 -12.38
CA SER A 74 0.73 22.54 -11.29
C SER A 74 1.83 22.15 -10.31
N THR A 75 3.01 22.68 -10.54
CA THR A 75 4.01 22.74 -9.48
C THR A 75 3.24 23.33 -8.30
N PRO A 76 3.04 22.62 -7.17
CA PRO A 76 2.59 23.33 -5.99
C PRO A 76 3.57 24.49 -5.86
N PRO A 77 3.11 25.74 -5.69
CA PRO A 77 4.02 26.85 -5.53
C PRO A 77 4.99 26.40 -4.46
N ARG A 78 6.29 26.60 -4.68
CA ARG A 78 7.34 26.29 -3.71
C ARG A 78 6.81 26.88 -2.41
N SER A 79 6.25 26.00 -1.57
CA SER A 79 5.60 26.43 -0.33
C SER A 79 6.70 27.13 0.41
N ASP A 80 6.59 28.45 0.53
CA ASP A 80 7.64 29.22 1.18
C ASP A 80 7.67 28.71 2.61
N LEU A 81 8.72 27.99 2.99
CA LEU A 81 8.82 27.38 4.32
C LEU A 81 8.58 28.43 5.41
N ALA A 82 8.89 29.71 5.14
CA ALA A 82 8.58 30.83 6.03
C ALA A 82 7.07 30.95 6.34
N VAL A 83 6.19 30.71 5.35
CA VAL A 83 4.73 30.75 5.54
C VAL A 83 4.29 29.72 6.58
N PHE A 84 4.91 28.56 6.61
CA PHE A 84 4.59 27.54 7.63
C PHE A 84 5.00 27.99 9.03
N ALA A 85 6.12 28.72 9.17
CA ALA A 85 6.53 29.27 10.46
C ALA A 85 5.51 30.29 10.99
N ASP A 86 4.99 31.16 10.09
CA ASP A 86 3.98 32.13 10.45
C ASP A 86 2.65 31.46 10.84
N MET A 87 2.24 30.42 10.10
CA MET A 87 1.03 29.64 10.43
C MET A 87 1.19 28.93 11.78
N VAL A 88 2.34 28.32 12.07
CA VAL A 88 2.59 27.65 13.36
C VAL A 88 2.70 28.68 14.49
N ALA A 89 3.22 29.88 14.25
CA ALA A 89 3.22 30.96 15.24
C ALA A 89 1.77 31.36 15.60
N GLN A 90 0.90 31.54 14.60
CA GLN A 90 -0.53 31.82 14.84
C GLN A 90 -1.22 30.70 15.63
N ILE A 91 -0.90 29.44 15.35
CA ILE A 91 -1.40 28.29 16.11
C ILE A 91 -0.97 28.40 17.57
N ALA A 92 0.31 28.72 17.85
CA ALA A 92 0.83 28.85 19.21
C ALA A 92 0.21 30.03 19.99
N GLU A 93 -0.14 31.12 19.29
CA GLU A 93 -0.73 32.33 19.90
C GLU A 93 -2.22 32.19 20.23
N SER A 94 -2.89 31.19 19.61
CA SER A 94 -4.35 30.99 19.73
C SER A 94 -4.72 29.69 20.46
N GLY A 95 -3.95 29.33 21.48
CA GLY A 95 -4.24 28.21 22.39
C GLY A 95 -5.42 28.45 23.34
N TYR A 96 -5.69 27.49 24.19
CA TYR A 96 -6.81 27.49 25.16
C TYR A 96 -6.92 28.76 25.98
N GLU A 97 -5.80 29.27 26.53
CA GLU A 97 -5.80 30.47 27.38
C GLU A 97 -6.32 31.71 26.64
N SER A 98 -5.97 31.86 25.34
CA SER A 98 -6.42 32.98 24.51
C SER A 98 -7.89 32.86 24.11
N CYS A 99 -8.42 31.64 24.04
CA CYS A 99 -9.81 31.37 23.65
C CYS A 99 -10.78 31.31 24.86
N SER A 100 -10.30 31.38 26.08
CA SER A 100 -11.12 31.28 27.30
C SER A 100 -12.21 32.36 27.42
N SER A 101 -12.13 33.44 26.64
CA SER A 101 -13.13 34.54 26.61
C SER A 101 -13.97 34.55 25.31
N VAL A 102 -13.80 33.55 24.43
CA VAL A 102 -14.52 33.43 23.16
C VAL A 102 -15.80 32.65 23.35
N ASP A 103 -16.91 33.06 22.75
CA ASP A 103 -18.16 32.31 22.80
C ASP A 103 -17.99 30.93 22.18
N ASP A 104 -18.65 29.92 22.75
CA ASP A 104 -18.56 28.51 22.31
C ASP A 104 -18.83 28.30 20.79
N THR A 105 -19.59 29.21 20.16
CA THR A 105 -19.89 29.17 18.73
C THR A 105 -18.72 29.56 17.84
N ASP A 106 -17.75 30.33 18.35
CA ASP A 106 -16.65 30.89 17.56
C ASP A 106 -15.30 30.18 17.82
N ILE A 107 -15.29 29.19 18.71
CA ILE A 107 -14.08 28.45 19.08
C ILE A 107 -13.45 27.72 17.89
N ASP A 108 -14.28 27.18 17.01
CA ASP A 108 -13.80 26.45 15.79
C ASP A 108 -13.00 27.35 14.83
N ASP A 109 -13.28 28.64 14.85
CA ASP A 109 -12.59 29.63 13.99
C ASP A 109 -11.37 30.28 14.67
N HIS A 110 -11.19 30.11 15.98
CA HIS A 110 -10.12 30.80 16.73
C HIS A 110 -9.10 29.82 17.34
N TYR A 111 -9.57 28.71 17.91
CA TYR A 111 -8.69 27.78 18.62
C TYR A 111 -7.63 27.17 17.71
N LEU A 112 -6.38 27.27 18.11
CA LEU A 112 -5.20 26.82 17.36
C LEU A 112 -5.15 27.36 15.93
N GLY A 113 -5.49 28.65 15.76
CA GLY A 113 -5.48 29.35 14.46
C GLY A 113 -6.70 29.10 13.61
N GLY A 114 -7.69 28.36 14.13
CA GLY A 114 -8.94 28.04 13.44
C GLY A 114 -8.85 26.96 12.39
N LYS A 115 -10.01 26.38 12.10
CA LYS A 115 -10.15 25.25 11.18
C LYS A 115 -9.57 25.48 9.79
N MET A 116 -9.82 26.65 9.18
CA MET A 116 -9.35 26.96 7.82
C MET A 116 -7.82 27.04 7.74
N ASN A 117 -7.17 27.66 8.71
CA ASN A 117 -5.71 27.76 8.76
C ASN A 117 -5.09 26.37 8.97
N MET A 118 -5.68 25.58 9.88
CA MET A 118 -5.24 24.22 10.16
C MET A 118 -5.34 23.31 8.92
N ASP A 119 -6.46 23.33 8.20
CA ASP A 119 -6.68 22.52 7.01
C ASP A 119 -5.75 22.97 5.86
N SER A 120 -5.46 24.29 5.76
CA SER A 120 -4.50 24.83 4.80
C SER A 120 -3.07 24.38 5.10
N LEU A 121 -2.64 24.44 6.36
CA LEU A 121 -1.31 23.96 6.79
C LEU A 121 -1.18 22.47 6.52
N ARG A 122 -2.19 21.66 6.91
CA ARG A 122 -2.21 20.22 6.67
C ARG A 122 -2.03 19.90 5.19
N LEU A 123 -2.83 20.50 4.32
CA LEU A 123 -2.74 20.28 2.87
C LEU A 123 -1.37 20.68 2.31
N SER A 124 -0.83 21.82 2.76
CA SER A 124 0.46 22.33 2.32
C SER A 124 1.62 21.41 2.73
N ILE A 125 1.61 20.90 3.96
CA ILE A 125 2.59 19.93 4.45
C ILE A 125 2.45 18.59 3.70
N GLN A 126 1.23 18.10 3.49
CA GLN A 126 0.99 16.88 2.71
C GLN A 126 1.52 16.99 1.27
N ASN A 127 1.42 18.15 0.65
CA ASN A 127 1.96 18.40 -0.69
C ASN A 127 3.50 18.32 -0.77
N LEU A 128 4.20 18.44 0.35
CA LEU A 128 5.66 18.23 0.39
C LEU A 128 6.06 16.78 0.09
N ARG A 129 5.15 15.83 0.15
CA ARG A 129 5.36 14.43 -0.25
C ARG A 129 5.38 14.23 -1.76
N CYS A 130 4.85 15.17 -2.56
CA CYS A 130 4.91 15.11 -4.02
C CYS A 130 6.35 15.12 -4.53
N ALA A 131 6.59 14.44 -5.66
CA ALA A 131 7.93 14.14 -6.17
C ALA A 131 8.86 15.36 -6.24
N ASP A 132 8.41 16.49 -6.79
CA ASP A 132 9.24 17.69 -6.96
C ASP A 132 9.59 18.37 -5.63
N SER A 133 8.60 18.51 -4.74
CA SER A 133 8.78 19.09 -3.41
C SER A 133 9.65 18.19 -2.54
N PHE A 134 9.36 16.90 -2.55
CA PHE A 134 10.16 15.90 -1.83
C PHE A 134 11.61 15.87 -2.29
N TYR A 135 11.86 15.94 -3.60
CA TYR A 135 13.21 16.00 -4.14
C TYR A 135 13.97 17.25 -3.66
N THR A 136 13.30 18.39 -3.59
CA THR A 136 13.89 19.63 -3.06
C THR A 136 14.31 19.46 -1.59
N ILE A 137 13.44 18.89 -0.77
CA ILE A 137 13.72 18.58 0.65
C ILE A 137 14.83 17.54 0.76
N PHE A 138 14.83 16.51 -0.10
CA PHE A 138 15.85 15.49 -0.14
C PHE A 138 17.26 16.09 -0.36
N LYS A 139 17.40 17.06 -1.25
CA LYS A 139 18.67 17.72 -1.55
C LYS A 139 19.14 18.69 -0.48
N ASN A 140 18.22 19.38 0.18
CA ASN A 140 18.54 20.49 1.07
C ASN A 140 18.50 20.06 2.55
N ALA A 141 19.67 19.95 3.17
CA ALA A 141 19.78 19.59 4.58
C ALA A 141 19.22 20.67 5.51
N ASN A 142 19.27 21.94 5.12
CA ASN A 142 18.72 23.04 5.93
C ASN A 142 17.20 22.99 5.95
N ASP A 143 16.57 22.71 4.81
CA ASP A 143 15.11 22.57 4.74
C ASP A 143 14.63 21.39 5.60
N ARG A 144 15.38 20.26 5.59
CA ARG A 144 15.07 19.12 6.47
C ARG A 144 15.20 19.46 7.95
N ARG A 145 16.25 20.17 8.34
CA ARG A 145 16.42 20.60 9.73
C ARG A 145 15.31 21.54 10.14
N TRP A 146 15.01 22.50 9.30
CA TRP A 146 13.95 23.47 9.54
C TRP A 146 12.57 22.79 9.69
N LEU A 147 12.24 21.81 8.83
CA LEU A 147 11.02 21.01 8.95
C LEU A 147 11.02 20.17 10.24
N SER A 148 12.15 19.61 10.63
CA SER A 148 12.26 18.89 11.91
C SER A 148 11.97 19.80 13.09
N ASP A 149 12.58 20.99 13.12
CA ASP A 149 12.38 22.01 14.17
C ASP A 149 10.90 22.46 14.21
N LEU A 150 10.25 22.58 13.04
CA LEU A 150 8.81 22.89 12.96
C LEU A 150 7.96 21.77 13.57
N GLY A 151 8.28 20.50 13.26
CA GLY A 151 7.60 19.34 13.83
C GLY A 151 7.77 19.25 15.36
N ASP A 152 8.94 19.60 15.86
CA ASP A 152 9.20 19.66 17.31
C ASP A 152 8.37 20.75 17.99
N ARG A 153 8.32 21.96 17.40
CA ARG A 153 7.44 23.05 17.89
C ARG A 153 5.96 22.66 17.94
N LEU A 154 5.46 21.98 16.89
CA LEU A 154 4.08 21.48 16.90
C LEU A 154 3.86 20.47 18.04
N THR A 155 4.85 19.61 18.30
CA THR A 155 4.77 18.63 19.41
C THR A 155 4.73 19.33 20.78
N ASP A 156 5.50 20.41 20.96
CA ASP A 156 5.50 21.21 22.18
C ASP A 156 4.14 21.90 22.39
N ILE A 157 3.55 22.45 21.32
CA ILE A 157 2.19 23.05 21.38
C ILE A 157 1.15 21.99 21.78
N ILE A 158 1.19 20.80 21.17
CA ILE A 158 0.29 19.70 21.51
C ILE A 158 0.38 19.35 22.99
N ALA A 159 1.59 19.18 23.52
CA ALA A 159 1.81 18.79 24.91
C ALA A 159 1.29 19.86 25.88
N ALA A 160 1.50 21.15 25.58
CA ALA A 160 1.00 22.26 26.38
C ALA A 160 -0.54 22.32 26.40
N GLU A 161 -1.17 22.17 25.21
CA GLU A 161 -2.62 22.21 25.08
C GLU A 161 -3.31 21.00 25.76
N GLU A 162 -2.74 19.79 25.60
CA GLU A 162 -3.26 18.59 26.27
C GLU A 162 -3.19 18.72 27.81
N GLN A 163 -2.12 19.31 28.32
CA GLN A 163 -1.99 19.59 29.76
C GLN A 163 -3.06 20.57 30.22
N LEU A 164 -3.21 21.71 29.54
CA LEU A 164 -4.21 22.75 29.88
C LEU A 164 -5.64 22.20 29.83
N ILE A 165 -5.95 21.41 28.79
CA ILE A 165 -7.27 20.77 28.70
C ILE A 165 -7.48 19.79 29.86
N SER A 166 -6.49 19.00 30.23
CA SER A 166 -6.58 18.06 31.36
C SER A 166 -6.83 18.80 32.69
N GLU A 167 -6.14 19.93 32.90
CA GLU A 167 -6.30 20.74 34.12
C GLU A 167 -7.66 21.42 34.22
N HIS A 168 -8.28 21.81 33.10
CA HIS A 168 -9.53 22.57 33.06
C HIS A 168 -10.74 21.75 32.59
N MET A 169 -10.58 20.45 32.37
CA MET A 169 -11.57 19.57 31.75
C MET A 169 -12.97 19.63 32.39
N GLY A 170 -13.04 19.72 33.71
CA GLY A 170 -14.31 19.82 34.43
C GLY A 170 -15.10 21.11 34.19
N HIS A 171 -14.49 22.12 33.56
CA HIS A 171 -15.09 23.43 33.30
C HIS A 171 -15.35 23.70 31.83
N ILE A 172 -14.84 22.84 30.93
CA ILE A 172 -14.99 22.98 29.47
C ILE A 172 -16.30 22.28 29.05
N PRO A 173 -17.21 22.97 28.32
CA PRO A 173 -18.38 22.32 27.74
C PRO A 173 -18.01 21.15 26.84
N VAL A 174 -18.82 20.09 26.80
CA VAL A 174 -18.53 18.86 26.04
C VAL A 174 -18.30 19.14 24.54
N GLN A 175 -19.14 19.98 23.94
CA GLN A 175 -19.01 20.33 22.51
C GLN A 175 -17.71 21.07 22.23
N THR A 176 -17.32 22.00 23.06
CA THR A 176 -16.07 22.74 22.99
C THR A 176 -14.87 21.79 23.12
N LEU A 177 -14.91 20.83 24.05
CA LEU A 177 -13.88 19.84 24.25
C LEU A 177 -13.74 18.93 23.03
N GLU A 178 -14.84 18.52 22.39
CA GLU A 178 -14.80 17.72 21.14
C GLU A 178 -14.14 18.48 19.98
N LEU A 179 -14.45 19.79 19.83
CA LEU A 179 -13.81 20.65 18.83
C LEU A 179 -12.30 20.79 19.08
N MET A 180 -11.92 21.09 20.33
CA MET A 180 -10.52 21.26 20.72
C MET A 180 -9.73 19.97 20.51
N THR A 181 -10.26 18.84 20.92
CA THR A 181 -9.64 17.53 20.70
C THR A 181 -9.46 17.25 19.20
N THR A 182 -10.45 17.56 18.38
CA THR A 182 -10.38 17.40 16.93
C THR A 182 -9.26 18.24 16.31
N GLN A 183 -9.08 19.48 16.74
CA GLN A 183 -8.00 20.35 16.26
C GLN A 183 -6.62 19.84 16.72
N ILE A 184 -6.50 19.37 17.96
CA ILE A 184 -5.25 18.75 18.46
C ILE A 184 -4.89 17.51 17.64
N GLU A 185 -5.85 16.63 17.33
CA GLU A 185 -5.59 15.45 16.49
C GLU A 185 -5.10 15.85 15.09
N LYS A 186 -5.62 16.92 14.50
CA LYS A 186 -5.11 17.45 13.23
C LYS A 186 -3.67 17.94 13.32
N ILE A 187 -3.28 18.63 14.41
CA ILE A 187 -1.88 19.05 14.60
C ILE A 187 -0.97 17.84 14.78
N LYS A 188 -1.41 16.81 15.50
CA LYS A 188 -0.67 15.57 15.64
C LYS A 188 -0.42 14.91 14.26
N ASP A 189 -1.43 14.91 13.39
CA ASP A 189 -1.28 14.39 12.03
C ASP A 189 -0.31 15.22 11.20
N ILE A 190 -0.29 16.55 11.34
CA ILE A 190 0.68 17.43 10.67
C ILE A 190 2.10 17.16 11.19
N ALA A 191 2.30 17.10 12.48
CA ALA A 191 3.60 16.80 13.10
C ALA A 191 4.10 15.40 12.70
N TRP A 192 3.18 14.42 12.65
CA TRP A 192 3.45 13.07 12.18
C TRP A 192 3.88 13.05 10.72
N CYS A 193 3.16 13.74 9.84
CA CYS A 193 3.47 13.84 8.41
C CYS A 193 4.89 14.41 8.20
N ILE A 194 5.25 15.48 8.91
CA ILE A 194 6.60 16.06 8.85
C ILE A 194 7.65 15.04 9.25
N ARG A 195 7.49 14.45 10.43
CA ARG A 195 8.51 13.58 11.05
C ARG A 195 8.64 12.23 10.34
N TRP A 196 7.51 11.56 10.07
CA TRP A 196 7.50 10.17 9.63
C TRP A 196 7.29 10.01 8.12
N GLU A 197 6.40 10.81 7.51
CA GLU A 197 6.10 10.67 6.09
C GLU A 197 7.07 11.47 5.20
N ILE A 198 7.75 12.50 5.74
CA ILE A 198 8.71 13.31 4.99
C ILE A 198 10.14 13.01 5.44
N ILE A 199 10.51 13.37 6.67
CA ILE A 199 11.92 13.31 7.14
C ILE A 199 12.40 11.87 7.24
N ASN A 200 11.63 10.98 7.88
CA ASN A 200 12.00 9.57 8.01
C ASN A 200 12.04 8.87 6.64
N ASN A 201 11.18 9.23 5.69
CA ASN A 201 11.24 8.68 4.34
C ASN A 201 12.50 9.12 3.58
N VAL A 202 12.99 10.33 3.79
CA VAL A 202 14.31 10.73 3.26
C VAL A 202 15.40 9.81 3.81
N GLN A 203 15.35 9.46 5.09
CA GLN A 203 16.33 8.57 5.72
C GLN A 203 16.21 7.13 5.16
N LYS A 204 14.98 6.58 5.10
CA LYS A 204 14.71 5.25 4.52
C LYS A 204 15.19 5.13 3.06
N ILE A 205 15.00 6.19 2.26
CA ILE A 205 15.47 6.23 0.87
C ILE A 205 17.00 6.22 0.79
N LYS A 206 17.68 6.92 1.69
CA LYS A 206 19.15 6.87 1.79
C LYS A 206 19.67 5.51 2.26
N GLU A 207 18.90 4.81 3.08
CA GLU A 207 19.23 3.43 3.48
C GLU A 207 19.04 2.44 2.30
N LEU A 208 18.09 2.70 1.40
CA LEU A 208 17.92 1.92 0.16
C LEU A 208 19.03 2.18 -0.88
N CYS A 209 19.67 3.34 -0.82
CA CYS A 209 20.80 3.69 -1.67
C CYS A 209 21.71 4.69 -0.94
N PRO A 210 22.73 4.20 -0.21
CA PRO A 210 23.61 5.05 0.60
C PRO A 210 24.40 6.09 -0.21
N GLU A 211 24.60 5.86 -1.50
CA GLU A 211 25.31 6.77 -2.40
C GLU A 211 24.47 7.98 -2.84
N LEU A 212 23.17 7.98 -2.59
CA LEU A 212 22.32 9.12 -2.89
C LEU A 212 22.78 10.38 -2.11
N ASN A 213 22.98 11.45 -2.84
CA ASN A 213 23.48 12.69 -2.31
C ASN A 213 22.82 13.90 -3.02
N GLN A 214 23.33 15.10 -2.76
CA GLN A 214 22.80 16.34 -3.31
C GLN A 214 22.93 16.45 -4.85
N SER A 215 23.84 15.67 -5.48
CA SER A 215 24.04 15.67 -6.94
C SER A 215 23.16 14.61 -7.65
N SER A 216 22.51 13.71 -6.90
CA SER A 216 21.59 12.71 -7.47
C SER A 216 20.46 13.37 -8.23
N THR A 217 20.04 12.76 -9.35
CA THR A 217 19.00 13.32 -10.22
C THR A 217 17.59 13.12 -9.63
N PRO A 218 16.59 13.90 -10.06
CA PRO A 218 15.19 13.67 -9.66
C PRO A 218 14.71 12.28 -10.04
N GLU A 219 15.15 11.77 -11.19
CA GLU A 219 14.82 10.44 -11.70
C GLU A 219 15.34 9.37 -10.75
N THR A 220 16.62 9.43 -10.37
CA THR A 220 17.24 8.47 -9.45
C THR A 220 16.54 8.45 -8.09
N VAL A 221 16.36 9.63 -7.48
CA VAL A 221 15.67 9.76 -6.18
C VAL A 221 14.22 9.29 -6.31
N GLY A 222 13.55 9.59 -7.42
CA GLY A 222 12.18 9.21 -7.70
C GLY A 222 11.97 7.68 -7.75
N ILE A 223 12.91 6.92 -8.31
CA ILE A 223 12.84 5.44 -8.31
C ILE A 223 12.90 4.90 -6.88
N TYR A 224 13.86 5.36 -6.08
CA TYR A 224 13.98 4.89 -4.69
C TYR A 224 12.81 5.37 -3.80
N LYS A 225 12.23 6.55 -4.10
CA LYS A 225 10.99 7.00 -3.45
C LYS A 225 9.83 6.05 -3.73
N LYS A 226 9.64 5.60 -4.99
CA LYS A 226 8.60 4.63 -5.37
C LYS A 226 8.80 3.28 -4.68
N ILE A 227 10.04 2.79 -4.67
CA ILE A 227 10.40 1.54 -3.97
C ILE A 227 10.08 1.67 -2.48
N ASN A 228 10.46 2.78 -1.86
CA ASN A 228 10.18 3.04 -0.45
C ASN A 228 8.68 3.11 -0.15
N ALA A 229 7.88 3.79 -0.97
CA ALA A 229 6.43 3.88 -0.82
C ALA A 229 5.77 2.48 -0.89
N VAL A 230 6.20 1.65 -1.84
CA VAL A 230 5.71 0.27 -1.96
C VAL A 230 6.14 -0.58 -0.76
N PHE A 231 7.36 -0.44 -0.27
CA PHE A 231 7.81 -1.16 0.93
C PHE A 231 7.09 -0.70 2.20
N ASN A 232 6.82 0.59 2.36
CA ASN A 232 6.01 1.09 3.47
C ASN A 232 4.58 0.53 3.40
N SER A 233 4.00 0.40 2.19
CA SER A 233 2.72 -0.27 1.99
C SER A 233 2.77 -1.74 2.41
N LEU A 234 3.78 -2.49 1.92
CA LEU A 234 3.93 -3.91 2.24
C LEU A 234 4.17 -4.17 3.72
N ASP A 235 4.94 -3.32 4.40
CA ASP A 235 5.22 -3.43 5.84
C ASP A 235 3.92 -3.40 6.66
N ARG A 236 2.96 -2.56 6.25
CA ARG A 236 1.62 -2.51 6.84
C ARG A 236 0.74 -3.70 6.45
N LEU A 237 0.93 -4.24 5.24
CA LEU A 237 0.18 -5.40 4.74
C LEU A 237 0.77 -6.75 5.20
N GLU A 238 1.99 -6.79 5.71
CA GLU A 238 2.68 -8.03 6.15
C GLU A 238 1.97 -8.73 7.31
N VAL A 239 1.15 -8.02 8.06
CA VAL A 239 0.20 -8.60 9.03
C VAL A 239 -0.65 -9.73 8.39
N ARG A 240 -0.92 -9.64 7.09
CA ARG A 240 -1.75 -10.57 6.32
C ARG A 240 -0.97 -11.73 5.71
N GLY A 241 0.31 -11.54 5.34
CA GLY A 241 1.13 -12.56 4.69
C GLY A 241 2.59 -12.47 5.12
N ARG A 242 3.12 -13.54 5.75
CA ARG A 242 4.47 -13.57 6.32
C ARG A 242 5.35 -14.66 5.74
N ASP A 243 4.81 -15.52 4.87
CA ASP A 243 5.54 -16.68 4.38
C ASP A 243 6.57 -16.32 3.33
N SER A 244 6.27 -15.31 2.54
CA SER A 244 7.18 -14.77 1.54
C SER A 244 6.78 -13.36 1.12
N ALA A 245 7.75 -12.62 0.57
CA ALA A 245 7.52 -11.33 -0.03
C ALA A 245 8.37 -11.16 -1.30
N GLY A 246 7.89 -10.34 -2.23
CA GLY A 246 8.66 -10.01 -3.42
C GLY A 246 8.23 -8.71 -4.06
N ILE A 247 9.17 -8.13 -4.81
CA ILE A 247 8.99 -6.89 -5.56
C ILE A 247 9.56 -7.05 -6.96
N SER A 248 8.86 -6.51 -7.94
CA SER A 248 9.28 -6.39 -9.32
C SER A 248 9.33 -4.93 -9.73
N LEU A 249 10.45 -4.56 -10.31
CA LEU A 249 10.73 -3.25 -10.91
C LEU A 249 10.82 -3.45 -12.41
N MET A 250 10.04 -2.70 -13.19
CA MET A 250 10.12 -2.75 -14.65
C MET A 250 10.45 -1.37 -15.19
N PHE A 251 11.53 -1.29 -15.96
CA PHE A 251 12.00 -0.09 -16.63
C PHE A 251 11.90 -0.28 -18.12
N VAL A 252 11.44 0.73 -18.83
CA VAL A 252 11.51 0.78 -20.29
C VAL A 252 12.36 1.98 -20.69
N LEU A 253 13.48 1.68 -21.32
CA LEU A 253 14.51 2.67 -21.70
C LEU A 253 14.52 2.83 -23.22
N LYS A 254 14.82 4.04 -23.68
CA LYS A 254 15.27 4.25 -25.05
C LYS A 254 16.67 3.67 -25.23
N LYS A 255 16.99 3.24 -26.44
CA LYS A 255 18.30 2.63 -26.75
C LYS A 255 19.48 3.45 -26.21
N ALA A 256 19.48 4.76 -26.40
CA ALA A 256 20.57 5.61 -25.93
C ALA A 256 20.78 5.58 -24.41
N GLU A 257 19.70 5.46 -23.63
CA GLU A 257 19.77 5.32 -22.17
C GLU A 257 20.20 3.91 -21.77
N TYR A 258 19.77 2.89 -22.52
CA TYR A 258 20.25 1.52 -22.29
C TYR A 258 21.74 1.37 -22.61
N ASP A 259 22.24 2.00 -23.70
CA ASP A 259 23.66 2.02 -24.01
C ASP A 259 24.50 2.72 -22.91
N LYS A 260 23.94 3.73 -22.24
CA LYS A 260 24.56 4.34 -21.04
C LYS A 260 24.60 3.35 -19.87
N PHE A 261 23.49 2.64 -19.65
CA PHE A 261 23.43 1.58 -18.62
C PHE A 261 24.51 0.52 -18.86
N GLU A 262 24.62 -0.02 -20.08
CA GLU A 262 25.65 -1.02 -20.42
C GLU A 262 27.07 -0.52 -20.16
N LYS A 263 27.39 0.72 -20.55
CA LYS A 263 28.69 1.35 -20.29
C LYS A 263 28.97 1.52 -18.80
N ALA A 264 27.97 2.01 -18.06
CA ALA A 264 28.10 2.20 -16.62
C ALA A 264 28.21 0.86 -15.87
N ALA A 265 27.52 -0.18 -16.32
CA ALA A 265 27.63 -1.54 -15.78
C ALA A 265 29.03 -2.14 -15.99
N ILE A 266 29.67 -1.86 -17.13
CA ILE A 266 31.06 -2.25 -17.39
C ILE A 266 32.00 -1.49 -16.45
N GLN A 267 31.82 -0.18 -16.30
CA GLN A 267 32.63 0.65 -15.43
C GLN A 267 32.51 0.25 -13.93
N ALA A 268 31.30 -0.12 -13.52
CA ALA A 268 31.02 -0.64 -12.18
C ALA A 268 31.43 -2.11 -11.99
N ASN A 269 31.94 -2.77 -13.03
CA ASN A 269 32.35 -4.19 -13.03
C ASN A 269 31.22 -5.17 -12.67
N VAL A 270 29.97 -4.86 -13.07
CA VAL A 270 28.79 -5.70 -12.80
C VAL A 270 28.16 -6.35 -14.04
N HIS A 271 28.74 -6.14 -15.23
CA HIS A 271 28.22 -6.67 -16.49
C HIS A 271 28.11 -8.21 -16.52
N GLN A 272 29.09 -8.92 -15.92
CA GLN A 272 29.03 -10.37 -15.79
C GLN A 272 27.89 -10.83 -14.87
N GLN A 273 27.68 -10.12 -13.75
CA GLN A 273 26.57 -10.41 -12.84
C GLN A 273 25.21 -10.19 -13.51
N ILE A 274 25.09 -9.20 -14.40
CA ILE A 274 23.86 -9.00 -15.20
C ILE A 274 23.61 -10.25 -16.06
N ALA A 275 24.62 -10.71 -16.80
CA ALA A 275 24.51 -11.90 -17.65
C ALA A 275 24.10 -13.13 -16.82
N GLU A 276 24.74 -13.37 -15.67
CA GLU A 276 24.42 -14.49 -14.78
C GLU A 276 22.96 -14.40 -14.25
N ARG A 277 22.50 -13.20 -13.91
CA ARG A 277 21.14 -12.97 -13.41
C ARG A 277 20.06 -13.10 -14.49
N CYS A 278 20.43 -12.94 -15.77
CA CYS A 278 19.53 -13.13 -16.91
C CYS A 278 19.35 -14.59 -17.33
N THR A 279 20.23 -15.51 -16.95
CA THR A 279 20.24 -16.91 -17.46
C THR A 279 19.45 -17.89 -16.60
N ARG A 280 18.57 -17.43 -15.72
CA ARG A 280 17.85 -18.29 -14.78
C ARG A 280 16.56 -18.82 -15.38
N ASP A 281 16.32 -20.14 -15.23
CA ASP A 281 15.13 -20.82 -15.75
C ASP A 281 13.84 -20.50 -14.99
N VAL A 282 13.95 -19.95 -13.77
CA VAL A 282 12.83 -19.64 -12.89
C VAL A 282 13.04 -18.25 -12.27
N LEU A 283 11.99 -17.48 -12.19
CA LEU A 283 12.02 -16.16 -11.58
C LEU A 283 12.20 -16.27 -10.06
N ILE A 284 13.43 -16.11 -9.63
CA ILE A 284 13.83 -16.13 -8.22
C ILE A 284 14.41 -14.79 -7.77
N ASN A 285 14.88 -14.74 -6.53
CA ASN A 285 15.53 -13.56 -5.98
C ASN A 285 16.68 -13.05 -6.86
N ARG A 286 16.74 -11.73 -7.07
CA ARG A 286 17.71 -11.04 -7.92
C ARG A 286 17.65 -11.44 -9.42
N GLY A 287 16.49 -11.95 -9.90
CA GLY A 287 16.29 -12.20 -11.33
C GLY A 287 16.30 -10.92 -12.16
N ILE A 288 16.90 -10.96 -13.35
CA ILE A 288 16.86 -9.87 -14.34
C ILE A 288 16.34 -10.45 -15.64
N THR A 289 15.40 -9.74 -16.27
CA THR A 289 14.91 -10.06 -17.60
C THR A 289 15.08 -8.84 -18.49
N VAL A 290 15.76 -9.00 -19.62
CA VAL A 290 15.97 -7.93 -20.60
C VAL A 290 15.29 -8.32 -21.91
N ARG A 291 14.50 -7.41 -22.48
CA ARG A 291 13.86 -7.61 -23.77
C ARG A 291 14.00 -6.39 -24.66
N ARG A 292 14.46 -6.61 -25.90
CA ARG A 292 14.62 -5.57 -26.91
C ARG A 292 13.39 -5.52 -27.81
N HIS A 293 12.71 -4.39 -27.86
CA HIS A 293 11.61 -4.14 -28.78
C HIS A 293 12.17 -3.56 -30.08
N ARG A 294 12.24 -4.37 -31.12
CA ARG A 294 12.66 -3.91 -32.44
C ARG A 294 11.46 -3.27 -33.16
N ASN A 295 11.34 -1.95 -33.09
CA ASN A 295 10.50 -1.22 -34.03
C ASN A 295 11.30 -0.89 -35.29
N THR A 296 10.62 -0.88 -36.45
CA THR A 296 11.18 -0.47 -37.76
C THR A 296 11.40 1.05 -37.73
N GLY A 297 12.52 1.50 -37.11
CA GLY A 297 12.89 2.91 -37.00
C GLY A 297 13.86 3.17 -35.85
N ASN A 298 14.25 4.44 -35.67
CA ASN A 298 15.21 4.90 -34.64
C ASN A 298 14.64 4.86 -33.19
N ASP A 299 13.50 4.22 -32.95
CA ASP A 299 12.78 4.23 -31.69
C ASP A 299 12.83 2.83 -30.99
N GLU A 300 14.04 2.25 -30.97
CA GLU A 300 14.26 0.99 -30.25
C GLU A 300 14.14 1.22 -28.75
N ARG A 301 13.28 0.42 -28.09
CA ARG A 301 13.07 0.41 -26.64
C ARG A 301 13.57 -0.91 -26.05
N ILE A 302 14.17 -0.82 -24.88
CA ILE A 302 14.63 -1.97 -24.13
C ILE A 302 13.92 -1.98 -22.77
N ALA A 303 13.23 -3.09 -22.50
CA ALA A 303 12.65 -3.36 -21.21
C ALA A 303 13.64 -4.11 -20.32
N VAL A 304 13.79 -3.68 -19.08
CA VAL A 304 14.59 -4.33 -18.05
C VAL A 304 13.68 -4.53 -16.83
N ALA A 305 13.44 -5.79 -16.48
CA ALA A 305 12.72 -6.13 -15.27
C ALA A 305 13.70 -6.73 -14.24
N MET A 306 13.58 -6.26 -12.99
CA MET A 306 14.36 -6.76 -11.86
C MET A 306 13.43 -7.24 -10.77
N THR A 307 13.71 -8.41 -10.19
CA THR A 307 12.90 -8.97 -9.10
C THR A 307 13.75 -9.26 -7.88
N TYR A 308 13.19 -8.97 -6.70
CA TYR A 308 13.76 -9.35 -5.41
C TYR A 308 12.70 -10.15 -4.67
N LYS A 309 13.11 -11.27 -4.10
CA LYS A 309 12.22 -12.24 -3.46
C LYS A 309 12.83 -12.77 -2.17
N VAL A 310 11.97 -13.08 -1.22
CA VAL A 310 12.32 -13.77 0.01
C VAL A 310 11.22 -14.76 0.37
N ALA A 311 11.61 -15.96 0.76
CA ALA A 311 10.71 -16.99 1.26
C ALA A 311 11.31 -17.54 2.54
N ASN A 312 10.78 -17.13 3.68
CA ASN A 312 11.18 -17.61 5.01
C ASN A 312 9.95 -18.16 5.74
N GLU A 313 10.04 -19.39 6.21
CA GLU A 313 9.00 -19.92 7.09
C GLU A 313 8.98 -19.10 8.40
N ILE A 314 7.98 -18.23 8.53
CA ILE A 314 7.59 -17.54 9.77
C ILE A 314 8.73 -16.72 10.39
N GLY A 315 9.04 -15.58 9.81
CA GLY A 315 9.81 -14.51 10.45
C GLY A 315 8.96 -13.66 11.42
N SER A 316 9.60 -12.75 12.13
CA SER A 316 8.92 -11.67 12.83
C SER A 316 8.29 -10.70 11.84
N LEU A 317 7.28 -9.94 12.27
CA LEU A 317 6.65 -8.91 11.44
C LEU A 317 7.69 -7.85 11.04
N GLY A 318 7.84 -7.60 9.75
CA GLY A 318 8.83 -6.67 9.18
C GLY A 318 10.10 -7.35 8.64
N ASP A 319 10.38 -8.61 8.99
CA ASP A 319 11.64 -9.28 8.62
C ASP A 319 11.80 -9.43 7.09
N ASN A 320 10.73 -9.83 6.40
CA ASN A 320 10.75 -10.02 4.95
C ASN A 320 11.00 -8.69 4.22
N ILE A 321 10.34 -7.63 4.65
CA ILE A 321 10.48 -6.31 4.01
C ILE A 321 11.87 -5.74 4.29
N GLN A 322 12.41 -5.91 5.49
CA GLN A 322 13.78 -5.50 5.81
C GLN A 322 14.82 -6.29 5.02
N PHE A 323 14.58 -7.58 4.77
CA PHE A 323 15.43 -8.37 3.91
C PHE A 323 15.45 -7.83 2.48
N LEU A 324 14.27 -7.53 1.91
CA LEU A 324 14.15 -6.95 0.58
C LEU A 324 14.80 -5.57 0.49
N ARG A 325 14.65 -4.72 1.52
CA ARG A 325 15.33 -3.42 1.61
C ARG A 325 16.85 -3.58 1.54
N ARG A 326 17.43 -4.51 2.29
CA ARG A 326 18.88 -4.81 2.25
C ARG A 326 19.31 -5.31 0.88
N GLN A 327 18.53 -6.22 0.26
CA GLN A 327 18.84 -6.74 -1.08
C GLN A 327 18.91 -5.63 -2.13
N ILE A 328 18.04 -4.62 -2.04
CA ILE A 328 18.02 -3.46 -2.92
C ILE A 328 19.18 -2.51 -2.62
N ALA A 329 19.47 -2.26 -1.34
CA ALA A 329 20.58 -1.40 -0.93
C ALA A 329 21.93 -1.94 -1.41
N ASP A 330 22.10 -3.26 -1.42
CA ASP A 330 23.33 -3.93 -1.84
C ASP A 330 23.43 -4.15 -3.37
N ASP A 331 22.42 -3.70 -4.15
CA ASP A 331 22.38 -3.99 -5.58
C ASP A 331 22.94 -2.85 -6.45
N THR A 332 24.22 -2.96 -6.78
CA THR A 332 24.91 -2.01 -7.67
C THR A 332 24.29 -1.95 -9.07
N ILE A 333 23.69 -3.05 -9.56
CA ILE A 333 23.06 -3.07 -10.90
C ILE A 333 21.82 -2.17 -10.89
N LEU A 334 20.97 -2.28 -9.86
CA LEU A 334 19.82 -1.40 -9.73
C LEU A 334 20.24 0.06 -9.62
N ARG A 335 21.28 0.35 -8.84
CA ARG A 335 21.81 1.71 -8.70
C ARG A 335 22.21 2.30 -10.05
N VAL A 336 23.00 1.56 -10.84
CA VAL A 336 23.44 2.00 -12.17
C VAL A 336 22.25 2.17 -13.12
N LEU A 337 21.26 1.28 -13.04
CA LEU A 337 20.04 1.38 -13.84
C LEU A 337 19.17 2.58 -13.47
N ALA A 338 19.05 2.87 -12.17
CA ALA A 338 18.27 4.01 -11.66
C ALA A 338 18.83 5.38 -12.06
N ASP A 339 20.14 5.46 -12.38
CA ASP A 339 20.78 6.67 -12.91
C ASP A 339 20.46 6.91 -14.41
N CYS A 340 19.81 5.95 -15.06
CA CYS A 340 19.37 6.09 -16.45
C CYS A 340 17.94 6.60 -16.51
N LYS A 341 17.66 7.48 -17.49
CA LYS A 341 16.32 8.04 -17.67
C LYS A 341 15.39 7.01 -18.30
N ALA A 342 14.59 6.34 -17.48
CA ALA A 342 13.51 5.50 -17.98
C ALA A 342 12.42 6.34 -18.67
N GLU A 343 11.92 5.86 -19.81
CA GLU A 343 10.74 6.44 -20.45
C GLU A 343 9.48 6.07 -19.66
N PHE A 344 9.45 4.83 -19.16
CA PHE A 344 8.40 4.29 -18.28
C PHE A 344 9.02 3.44 -17.19
N ASP A 345 8.40 3.44 -16.04
CA ASP A 345 8.74 2.59 -14.92
C ASP A 345 7.50 2.20 -14.11
N THR A 346 7.47 0.99 -13.60
CA THR A 346 6.43 0.49 -12.72
C THR A 346 7.04 -0.36 -11.60
N VAL A 347 6.44 -0.31 -10.42
CA VAL A 347 6.82 -1.12 -9.27
C VAL A 347 5.59 -1.89 -8.80
N SER A 348 5.72 -3.21 -8.65
CA SER A 348 4.66 -4.08 -8.13
C SER A 348 5.25 -5.07 -7.13
N ALA A 349 4.58 -5.25 -6.01
CA ALA A 349 5.08 -6.07 -4.92
C ALA A 349 3.94 -6.80 -4.20
N HIS A 350 4.33 -7.84 -3.44
CA HIS A 350 3.39 -8.73 -2.80
C HIS A 350 3.97 -9.30 -1.50
N THR A 351 3.12 -9.46 -0.49
CA THR A 351 3.35 -10.31 0.68
C THR A 351 2.39 -11.49 0.61
N ARG A 352 2.92 -12.71 0.75
CA ARG A 352 2.17 -13.93 0.51
C ARG A 352 1.87 -14.66 1.82
N TRP A 353 0.64 -15.12 1.92
CA TRP A 353 0.25 -16.27 2.73
C TRP A 353 0.04 -17.45 1.79
N ALA A 354 0.83 -18.50 1.95
CA ALA A 354 0.79 -19.64 1.04
C ALA A 354 -0.44 -20.52 1.29
N SER A 355 -1.50 -20.34 0.50
CA SER A 355 -2.66 -21.24 0.42
C SER A 355 -2.36 -22.42 -0.50
N VAL A 356 -1.81 -22.15 -1.68
CA VAL A 356 -1.45 -23.12 -2.71
C VAL A 356 0.04 -23.03 -3.03
N GLY A 357 0.75 -24.17 -3.04
CA GLY A 357 2.16 -24.28 -3.38
C GLY A 357 3.12 -24.09 -2.21
N ALA A 358 4.38 -24.46 -2.44
CA ALA A 358 5.44 -24.43 -1.44
C ALA A 358 5.88 -23.00 -1.10
N ILE A 359 6.41 -22.80 0.10
CA ILE A 359 7.04 -21.55 0.54
C ILE A 359 8.48 -21.56 0.02
N THR A 360 8.66 -21.09 -1.20
CA THR A 360 9.95 -20.99 -1.89
C THR A 360 10.02 -19.73 -2.73
N GLU A 361 11.21 -19.27 -3.09
CA GLU A 361 11.38 -18.11 -3.97
C GLU A 361 10.71 -18.28 -5.33
N ALA A 362 10.69 -19.51 -5.89
CA ALA A 362 10.03 -19.82 -7.16
C ALA A 362 8.51 -19.58 -7.10
N ASN A 363 7.90 -19.77 -5.94
CA ASN A 363 6.46 -19.58 -5.69
C ASN A 363 6.13 -18.22 -5.07
N CYS A 364 7.14 -17.40 -4.75
CA CYS A 364 6.95 -16.04 -4.29
C CYS A 364 6.49 -15.14 -5.42
N HIS A 365 5.48 -14.31 -5.17
CA HIS A 365 5.02 -13.32 -6.17
C HIS A 365 5.96 -12.09 -6.18
N PRO A 366 6.06 -11.40 -7.33
CA PRO A 366 5.42 -11.71 -8.61
C PRO A 366 6.00 -12.94 -9.31
N VAL A 367 5.16 -13.61 -10.11
CA VAL A 367 5.57 -14.70 -11.02
C VAL A 367 5.59 -14.23 -12.47
N ASP A 368 6.35 -14.90 -13.32
CA ASP A 368 6.48 -14.58 -14.73
C ASP A 368 5.76 -15.57 -15.67
N ASN A 369 5.86 -15.33 -16.98
CA ASN A 369 5.29 -16.19 -18.03
C ASN A 369 6.31 -17.15 -18.68
N GLN A 370 7.49 -17.35 -18.11
CA GLN A 370 8.47 -18.26 -18.66
C GLN A 370 8.08 -19.73 -18.42
N THR A 371 8.43 -20.59 -19.36
CA THR A 371 8.24 -22.03 -19.31
C THR A 371 9.55 -22.74 -19.69
N ILE A 372 9.59 -24.06 -19.57
CA ILE A 372 10.78 -24.84 -19.94
C ILE A 372 11.12 -24.66 -21.43
N GLU A 373 10.12 -24.46 -22.28
CA GLU A 373 10.28 -24.34 -23.74
C GLU A 373 10.54 -22.90 -24.21
N ASN A 374 10.17 -21.90 -23.41
CA ASN A 374 10.24 -20.50 -23.80
C ASN A 374 11.38 -19.79 -23.06
N ASN A 375 12.29 -19.18 -23.80
CA ASN A 375 13.33 -18.34 -23.23
C ASN A 375 12.92 -16.85 -23.18
N ALA A 376 13.63 -16.06 -22.38
CA ALA A 376 13.32 -14.66 -22.11
C ALA A 376 13.44 -13.73 -23.36
N GLU A 377 14.25 -14.08 -24.36
CA GLU A 377 14.52 -13.20 -25.51
C GLU A 377 13.35 -13.08 -26.48
N SER A 378 12.58 -14.17 -26.65
CA SER A 378 11.47 -14.24 -27.60
C SER A 378 10.09 -13.94 -26.97
N THR A 379 10.00 -13.94 -25.64
CA THR A 379 8.74 -13.88 -24.91
C THR A 379 8.55 -12.51 -24.27
N PRO A 380 7.34 -11.90 -24.32
CA PRO A 380 7.04 -10.69 -23.56
C PRO A 380 7.32 -10.88 -22.07
N ILE A 381 7.71 -9.82 -21.38
CA ILE A 381 7.84 -9.83 -19.93
C ILE A 381 6.45 -9.58 -19.34
N ILE A 382 5.92 -10.55 -18.60
CA ILE A 382 4.65 -10.43 -17.88
C ILE A 382 4.91 -10.86 -16.44
N HIS A 383 4.74 -9.96 -15.50
CA HIS A 383 4.82 -10.27 -14.07
C HIS A 383 3.47 -10.07 -13.41
N ALA A 384 3.02 -11.05 -12.65
CA ALA A 384 1.71 -11.06 -12.00
C ALA A 384 1.79 -11.42 -10.51
N CYS A 385 0.92 -10.78 -9.73
CA CYS A 385 0.64 -11.10 -8.33
C CYS A 385 -0.82 -11.49 -8.19
N LEU A 386 -1.11 -12.37 -7.23
CA LEU A 386 -2.45 -12.86 -6.91
C LEU A 386 -2.70 -12.79 -5.41
N ASN A 387 -3.84 -12.25 -5.02
CA ASN A 387 -4.50 -12.51 -3.76
C ASN A 387 -5.72 -13.40 -4.03
N GLY A 388 -5.98 -14.37 -3.16
CA GLY A 388 -7.00 -15.38 -3.37
C GLY A 388 -6.49 -16.57 -4.16
N ASP A 389 -7.40 -17.35 -4.71
CA ASP A 389 -7.10 -18.62 -5.35
C ASP A 389 -7.76 -18.69 -6.75
N ILE A 390 -7.16 -19.47 -7.65
CA ILE A 390 -7.75 -19.85 -8.95
C ILE A 390 -8.20 -21.30 -8.82
N ASP A 391 -9.50 -21.49 -8.60
CA ASP A 391 -10.09 -22.82 -8.27
C ASP A 391 -9.85 -23.85 -9.38
N ASN A 392 -9.94 -23.43 -10.64
CA ASN A 392 -9.76 -24.29 -11.81
C ASN A 392 -8.29 -24.34 -12.32
N TYR A 393 -7.29 -23.98 -11.49
CA TYR A 393 -5.90 -23.89 -11.95
C TYR A 393 -5.32 -25.20 -12.48
N GLN A 394 -5.73 -26.36 -11.93
CA GLN A 394 -5.26 -27.67 -12.39
C GLN A 394 -5.71 -27.97 -13.84
N GLU A 395 -6.93 -27.62 -14.17
CA GLU A 395 -7.49 -27.80 -15.51
C GLU A 395 -6.77 -26.89 -16.52
N LEU A 396 -6.59 -25.62 -16.17
CA LEU A 396 -5.86 -24.63 -16.97
C LEU A 396 -4.40 -25.03 -17.15
N LYS A 397 -3.75 -25.56 -16.10
CA LYS A 397 -2.39 -26.07 -16.16
C LYS A 397 -2.29 -27.22 -17.16
N ALA A 398 -3.17 -28.21 -17.07
CA ALA A 398 -3.19 -29.35 -17.97
C ALA A 398 -3.37 -28.91 -19.44
N GLU A 399 -4.27 -27.97 -19.70
CA GLU A 399 -4.47 -27.39 -21.04
C GLU A 399 -3.21 -26.70 -21.57
N LEU A 400 -2.55 -25.88 -20.74
CA LEU A 400 -1.32 -25.18 -21.12
C LEU A 400 -0.16 -26.16 -21.39
N GLU A 401 -0.01 -27.20 -20.59
CA GLU A 401 1.04 -28.22 -20.76
C GLU A 401 0.80 -29.07 -22.00
N LEU A 402 -0.46 -29.42 -22.33
CA LEU A 402 -0.82 -30.06 -23.60
C LEU A 402 -0.47 -29.15 -24.80
N GLY A 403 -0.59 -27.84 -24.63
CA GLY A 403 -0.19 -26.84 -25.61
C GLY A 403 1.32 -26.57 -25.67
N GLY A 404 2.18 -27.37 -25.02
CA GLY A 404 3.62 -27.25 -25.03
C GLY A 404 4.20 -26.17 -24.13
N ASN A 405 3.49 -25.80 -23.05
CA ASN A 405 3.97 -24.80 -22.06
C ASN A 405 4.19 -25.48 -20.71
N ARG A 406 5.24 -26.32 -20.61
CA ARG A 406 5.52 -27.03 -19.36
C ARG A 406 6.04 -26.09 -18.28
N ILE A 407 5.39 -26.16 -17.13
CA ILE A 407 5.77 -25.39 -15.95
C ILE A 407 6.94 -26.08 -15.25
N HIS A 408 7.93 -25.30 -14.81
CA HIS A 408 9.06 -25.85 -14.06
C HIS A 408 8.55 -26.52 -12.77
N LYS A 409 9.11 -27.67 -12.41
CA LYS A 409 8.67 -28.52 -11.27
C LYS A 409 8.68 -27.80 -9.91
N ASP A 410 9.55 -26.81 -9.75
CA ASP A 410 9.68 -26.05 -8.51
C ASP A 410 8.56 -24.99 -8.35
N ILE A 411 7.80 -24.72 -9.42
CA ILE A 411 6.67 -23.80 -9.40
C ILE A 411 5.39 -24.60 -9.18
N THR A 412 4.84 -24.47 -8.01
CA THR A 412 3.64 -25.19 -7.54
C THR A 412 2.49 -24.25 -7.19
N SER A 413 2.66 -22.93 -7.34
CA SER A 413 1.62 -21.91 -7.12
C SER A 413 0.65 -21.87 -8.30
N ASP A 414 -0.64 -21.71 -7.99
CA ASP A 414 -1.70 -21.45 -8.96
C ASP A 414 -1.50 -20.14 -9.73
N THR A 415 -0.87 -19.15 -9.11
CA THR A 415 -0.59 -17.83 -9.71
C THR A 415 0.16 -17.91 -11.05
N LYS A 416 0.97 -18.96 -11.25
CA LYS A 416 1.73 -19.16 -12.51
C LYS A 416 0.81 -19.26 -13.73
N ILE A 417 -0.43 -19.69 -13.55
CA ILE A 417 -1.41 -19.81 -14.64
C ILE A 417 -1.76 -18.44 -15.23
N ILE A 418 -1.73 -17.38 -14.43
CA ILE A 418 -2.12 -16.04 -14.87
C ILE A 418 -1.27 -15.56 -16.06
N PRO A 419 0.05 -15.38 -15.93
CA PRO A 419 0.86 -14.89 -17.03
C PRO A 419 0.94 -15.87 -18.21
N LEU A 420 0.76 -17.18 -17.97
CA LEU A 420 0.74 -18.19 -19.04
C LEU A 420 -0.55 -18.14 -19.86
N THR A 421 -1.71 -17.96 -19.22
CA THR A 421 -3.00 -17.81 -19.92
C THR A 421 -3.02 -16.51 -20.72
N ILE A 422 -2.48 -15.40 -20.18
CA ILE A 422 -2.31 -14.16 -20.94
C ILE A 422 -1.43 -14.42 -22.18
N SER A 423 -0.30 -15.11 -22.01
CA SER A 423 0.60 -15.47 -23.13
C SER A 423 -0.08 -16.37 -24.17
N LYS A 424 -1.01 -17.26 -23.79
CA LYS A 424 -1.85 -18.05 -24.70
C LYS A 424 -2.66 -17.12 -25.62
N TYR A 425 -3.35 -16.11 -25.06
CA TYR A 425 -4.15 -15.16 -25.85
C TYR A 425 -3.29 -14.23 -26.72
N LEU A 426 -2.10 -13.83 -26.25
CA LEU A 426 -1.15 -13.05 -27.05
C LEU A 426 -0.68 -13.85 -28.29
N ARG A 427 -0.40 -15.15 -28.14
CA ARG A 427 -0.05 -16.04 -29.29
C ARG A 427 -1.19 -16.19 -30.28
N GLN A 428 -2.44 -16.00 -29.86
CA GLN A 428 -3.62 -15.95 -30.72
C GLN A 428 -3.80 -14.59 -31.43
N GLY A 429 -2.86 -13.66 -31.28
CA GLY A 429 -2.88 -12.33 -31.88
C GLY A 429 -3.76 -11.31 -31.13
N ARG A 430 -4.18 -11.60 -29.90
CA ARG A 430 -4.96 -10.63 -29.12
C ARG A 430 -4.04 -9.52 -28.59
N PRO A 431 -4.46 -8.25 -28.65
CA PRO A 431 -3.74 -7.18 -27.98
C PRO A 431 -3.75 -7.40 -26.46
N ILE A 432 -2.76 -6.84 -25.75
CA ILE A 432 -2.54 -7.12 -24.32
C ILE A 432 -3.76 -6.79 -23.42
N ASP A 433 -4.48 -5.69 -23.69
CA ASP A 433 -5.68 -5.32 -22.95
C ASP A 433 -6.75 -6.44 -23.06
N ASP A 434 -6.96 -6.98 -24.26
CA ASP A 434 -7.91 -8.08 -24.50
C ASP A 434 -7.36 -9.41 -23.99
N ALA A 435 -6.06 -9.69 -24.16
CA ALA A 435 -5.44 -10.90 -23.65
C ALA A 435 -5.57 -11.01 -22.13
N PHE A 436 -5.35 -9.90 -21.40
CA PHE A 436 -5.58 -9.84 -19.96
C PHE A 436 -7.04 -10.06 -19.61
N ARG A 437 -7.96 -9.34 -20.25
CA ARG A 437 -9.39 -9.48 -20.02
C ARG A 437 -9.90 -10.90 -20.27
N LEU A 438 -9.49 -11.54 -21.36
CA LEU A 438 -9.89 -12.91 -21.68
C LEU A 438 -9.32 -13.90 -20.67
N ALA A 439 -8.06 -13.74 -20.28
CA ALA A 439 -7.42 -14.60 -19.27
C ALA A 439 -8.17 -14.56 -17.93
N VAL A 440 -8.52 -13.36 -17.41
CA VAL A 440 -9.23 -13.26 -16.13
C VAL A 440 -10.66 -13.81 -16.18
N ASN A 441 -11.26 -13.91 -17.37
CA ASN A 441 -12.55 -14.59 -17.54
C ASN A 441 -12.45 -16.11 -17.47
N ASP A 442 -11.30 -16.70 -17.82
CA ASP A 442 -11.09 -18.14 -17.73
C ASP A 442 -10.89 -18.60 -16.27
N PHE A 443 -10.62 -17.67 -15.34
CA PHE A 443 -10.35 -18.02 -13.95
C PHE A 443 -11.63 -18.14 -13.13
N GLU A 444 -11.76 -19.26 -12.42
CA GLU A 444 -12.78 -19.48 -11.41
C GLU A 444 -12.25 -19.14 -10.02
N GLY A 445 -13.15 -18.92 -9.07
CA GLY A 445 -12.80 -18.52 -7.69
C GLY A 445 -12.84 -17.02 -7.44
N SER A 446 -12.38 -16.65 -6.25
CA SER A 446 -12.30 -15.26 -5.80
C SER A 446 -10.85 -14.78 -5.85
N HIS A 447 -10.59 -13.76 -6.65
CA HIS A 447 -9.22 -13.31 -6.89
C HIS A 447 -9.12 -11.80 -7.07
N ALA A 448 -7.95 -11.27 -6.67
CA ALA A 448 -7.47 -9.94 -7.01
C ALA A 448 -6.07 -10.09 -7.64
N ILE A 449 -5.94 -9.66 -8.90
CA ILE A 449 -4.75 -9.84 -9.72
C ILE A 449 -4.15 -8.47 -10.06
N SER A 450 -2.84 -8.30 -9.83
CA SER A 450 -2.04 -7.19 -10.33
C SER A 450 -1.04 -7.70 -11.35
N MET A 451 -0.91 -7.01 -12.49
CA MET A 451 0.01 -7.37 -13.57
C MET A 451 0.66 -6.13 -14.17
N HIS A 452 1.94 -6.23 -14.50
CA HIS A 452 2.62 -5.29 -15.38
C HIS A 452 3.41 -6.03 -16.46
N THR A 453 3.66 -5.36 -17.59
CA THR A 453 4.26 -5.97 -18.79
C THR A 453 4.95 -4.92 -19.65
N ASP A 454 5.99 -5.35 -20.37
CA ASP A 454 6.70 -4.53 -21.34
C ASP A 454 5.88 -4.27 -22.63
N LEU A 455 4.81 -5.04 -22.87
CA LEU A 455 3.89 -4.80 -23.99
C LEU A 455 2.99 -3.57 -23.79
N ALA A 456 2.83 -3.14 -22.55
CA ALA A 456 2.10 -1.93 -22.18
C ALA A 456 2.92 -1.10 -21.17
N PRO A 457 4.01 -0.46 -21.62
CA PRO A 457 4.93 0.25 -20.74
C PRO A 457 4.24 1.31 -19.89
N GLY A 458 4.59 1.37 -18.61
CA GLY A 458 4.02 2.33 -17.67
C GLY A 458 2.56 2.06 -17.31
N LYS A 459 2.04 0.86 -17.58
CA LYS A 459 0.69 0.48 -17.13
C LYS A 459 0.73 -0.63 -16.09
N ILE A 460 -0.20 -0.53 -15.14
CA ILE A 460 -0.55 -1.61 -14.21
C ILE A 460 -1.99 -2.02 -14.47
N PHE A 461 -2.19 -3.31 -14.65
CA PHE A 461 -3.47 -3.96 -14.86
C PHE A 461 -3.93 -4.56 -13.53
N LEU A 462 -5.14 -4.25 -13.13
CA LEU A 462 -5.79 -4.77 -11.94
C LEU A 462 -7.07 -5.48 -12.35
N ALA A 463 -7.32 -6.65 -11.78
CA ALA A 463 -8.58 -7.36 -11.95
C ALA A 463 -9.06 -7.88 -10.60
N GLN A 464 -10.35 -7.77 -10.35
CA GLN A 464 -10.97 -8.27 -9.13
C GLN A 464 -12.30 -8.95 -9.44
N LYS A 465 -12.50 -10.15 -8.86
CA LYS A 465 -13.74 -10.94 -8.97
C LYS A 465 -14.00 -11.67 -7.66
N GLY A 466 -15.26 -11.68 -7.21
CA GLY A 466 -15.66 -12.37 -5.99
C GLY A 466 -15.48 -11.53 -4.72
N SER A 467 -15.77 -12.15 -3.58
CA SER A 467 -15.67 -11.56 -2.25
C SER A 467 -14.35 -11.93 -1.56
N GLY A 468 -13.98 -11.17 -0.54
CA GLY A 468 -12.81 -11.47 0.30
C GLY A 468 -11.48 -10.96 -0.23
N GLN A 469 -11.37 -10.64 -1.52
CA GLN A 469 -10.18 -10.02 -2.12
C GLN A 469 -10.58 -8.67 -2.71
N THR A 470 -9.80 -7.63 -2.44
CA THR A 470 -10.17 -6.28 -2.84
C THR A 470 -8.96 -5.51 -3.35
N PHE A 471 -9.18 -4.59 -4.30
CA PHE A 471 -8.27 -3.52 -4.63
C PHE A 471 -8.84 -2.16 -4.28
N PHE A 472 -8.00 -1.36 -3.67
CA PHE A 472 -8.18 0.06 -3.47
C PHE A 472 -7.08 0.79 -4.26
N VAL A 473 -7.48 1.69 -5.14
CA VAL A 473 -6.54 2.50 -5.91
C VAL A 473 -6.44 3.87 -5.26
N GLY A 474 -5.39 4.10 -4.48
CA GLY A 474 -5.07 5.41 -3.95
C GLY A 474 -4.73 6.38 -5.09
N ILE A 475 -5.31 7.59 -5.03
CA ILE A 475 -5.12 8.66 -6.04
C ILE A 475 -4.36 9.78 -5.35
N ALA A 476 -3.03 9.75 -5.46
CA ALA A 476 -2.17 10.82 -4.98
C ALA A 476 -2.03 11.93 -6.05
N PRO A 477 -1.50 13.11 -5.71
CA PRO A 477 -1.36 14.20 -6.68
C PRO A 477 -0.44 13.89 -7.88
N ASP A 478 0.51 12.96 -7.75
CA ASP A 478 1.54 12.64 -8.74
C ASP A 478 1.64 11.15 -9.10
N HIS A 479 0.84 10.27 -8.47
CA HIS A 479 0.85 8.83 -8.74
C HIS A 479 -0.42 8.11 -8.32
N PHE A 480 -0.61 6.90 -8.87
CA PHE A 480 -1.54 5.89 -8.36
C PHE A 480 -0.81 4.90 -7.47
N ILE A 481 -1.43 4.50 -6.39
CA ILE A 481 -0.93 3.47 -5.48
C ILE A 481 -2.03 2.42 -5.21
N PRO A 482 -2.21 1.43 -6.10
CA PRO A 482 -3.14 0.33 -5.87
C PRO A 482 -2.62 -0.58 -4.76
N THR A 483 -3.48 -0.92 -3.81
CA THR A 483 -3.19 -1.81 -2.68
C THR A 483 -4.39 -2.70 -2.38
N SER A 484 -4.15 -3.83 -1.74
CA SER A 484 -5.22 -4.75 -1.33
C SER A 484 -5.98 -4.28 -0.08
N GLU A 485 -5.49 -3.27 0.63
CA GLU A 485 -6.12 -2.65 1.79
C GLU A 485 -5.88 -1.15 1.83
N VAL A 486 -6.79 -0.44 2.49
CA VAL A 486 -6.68 1.02 2.71
C VAL A 486 -5.36 1.37 3.41
N TYR A 487 -4.92 0.57 4.36
CA TYR A 487 -3.69 0.80 5.14
C TYR A 487 -2.43 0.90 4.26
N GLY A 488 -2.42 0.28 3.10
CA GLY A 488 -1.28 0.30 2.20
C GLY A 488 -1.01 1.68 1.59
N PHE A 489 -2.03 2.49 1.33
CA PHE A 489 -1.87 3.76 0.61
C PHE A 489 -2.03 5.02 1.47
N VAL A 490 -2.51 4.94 2.72
CA VAL A 490 -2.87 6.13 3.53
C VAL A 490 -1.70 7.11 3.78
N GLU A 491 -0.46 6.64 3.69
CA GLU A 491 0.71 7.51 3.76
C GLU A 491 0.84 8.41 2.53
N GLU A 492 0.37 7.97 1.37
CA GLU A 492 0.51 8.71 0.11
C GLU A 492 -0.73 9.58 -0.18
N THR A 493 -1.92 9.10 0.15
CA THR A 493 -3.18 9.81 -0.10
C THR A 493 -4.31 9.30 0.77
N ALA A 494 -5.30 10.15 1.02
CA ALA A 494 -6.57 9.76 1.65
C ALA A 494 -7.69 9.47 0.61
N HIS A 495 -7.46 9.80 -0.68
CA HIS A 495 -8.46 9.63 -1.73
C HIS A 495 -8.23 8.34 -2.51
N PHE A 496 -9.29 7.57 -2.72
CA PHE A 496 -9.18 6.28 -3.41
C PHE A 496 -10.44 5.89 -4.16
N ILE A 497 -10.29 4.95 -5.08
CA ILE A 497 -11.39 4.21 -5.70
C ILE A 497 -11.26 2.74 -5.31
N LYS A 498 -12.38 2.13 -4.95
CA LYS A 498 -12.45 0.69 -4.68
C LYS A 498 -12.96 -0.04 -5.92
N LEU A 499 -12.28 -1.12 -6.32
CA LEU A 499 -12.83 -2.06 -7.29
C LEU A 499 -13.96 -2.87 -6.63
N ASP A 500 -14.96 -3.21 -7.42
CA ASP A 500 -16.09 -4.04 -7.01
C ASP A 500 -16.04 -5.40 -7.75
N GLY A 501 -15.77 -6.45 -6.99
CA GLY A 501 -15.74 -7.82 -7.51
C GLY A 501 -17.03 -8.60 -7.26
N GLU A 502 -17.98 -8.03 -6.50
CA GLU A 502 -19.18 -8.73 -6.01
C GLU A 502 -20.44 -8.38 -6.80
N THR A 503 -20.58 -7.12 -7.20
CA THR A 503 -21.77 -6.67 -7.92
C THR A 503 -21.94 -7.42 -9.23
N MET A 504 -23.16 -7.92 -9.43
CA MET A 504 -23.56 -8.56 -10.68
C MET A 504 -24.18 -7.55 -11.63
N LEU A 505 -23.67 -7.47 -12.83
CA LEU A 505 -24.30 -6.74 -13.93
C LEU A 505 -25.02 -7.71 -14.86
N THR A 506 -26.25 -7.38 -15.26
CA THR A 506 -26.94 -8.14 -16.30
C THR A 506 -26.46 -7.68 -17.67
N GLY A 507 -25.53 -8.41 -18.26
CA GLY A 507 -24.96 -8.13 -19.58
C GLY A 507 -25.74 -8.84 -20.72
N LYS A 508 -25.25 -8.61 -21.94
CA LYS A 508 -25.87 -9.23 -23.15
C LYS A 508 -25.82 -10.77 -23.15
N ASN A 509 -24.86 -11.36 -22.46
CA ASN A 509 -24.58 -12.80 -22.43
C ASN A 509 -24.80 -13.43 -21.04
N GLY A 510 -25.56 -12.79 -20.16
CA GLY A 510 -25.82 -13.30 -18.82
C GLY A 510 -25.31 -12.38 -17.70
N SER A 511 -25.17 -12.92 -16.50
CA SER A 511 -24.68 -12.19 -15.33
C SER A 511 -23.15 -12.08 -15.35
N ILE A 512 -22.63 -10.85 -15.25
CA ILE A 512 -21.20 -10.54 -15.27
C ILE A 512 -20.80 -10.10 -13.88
N ARG A 513 -19.67 -10.62 -13.39
CA ARG A 513 -19.01 -10.17 -12.17
C ARG A 513 -17.57 -9.81 -12.47
N GLY A 514 -17.02 -8.87 -11.70
CA GLY A 514 -15.63 -8.51 -11.72
C GLY A 514 -15.33 -7.28 -12.56
N GLN A 515 -14.36 -6.52 -12.09
CA GLN A 515 -13.91 -5.27 -12.69
C GLN A 515 -12.43 -5.33 -13.03
N ILE A 516 -12.06 -4.66 -14.09
CA ILE A 516 -10.68 -4.48 -14.55
C ILE A 516 -10.39 -2.99 -14.57
N PHE A 517 -9.31 -2.58 -13.91
CA PHE A 517 -8.76 -1.23 -14.00
C PHE A 517 -7.37 -1.28 -14.60
N ILE A 518 -7.06 -0.36 -15.52
CA ILE A 518 -5.75 -0.19 -16.13
C ILE A 518 -5.28 1.23 -15.80
N LEU A 519 -4.23 1.31 -14.97
CA LEU A 519 -3.61 2.57 -14.53
C LEU A 519 -2.52 2.94 -15.52
N ASN A 520 -2.45 4.21 -15.94
CA ASN A 520 -1.58 4.63 -17.04
C ASN A 520 -0.64 5.78 -16.63
N GLN A 521 0.66 5.52 -16.64
CA GLN A 521 1.72 6.52 -16.37
C GLN A 521 1.72 7.68 -17.38
N ALA A 522 1.34 7.43 -18.64
CA ALA A 522 1.34 8.46 -19.68
C ALA A 522 0.18 9.45 -19.55
N SER A 523 -0.74 9.24 -18.61
CA SER A 523 -1.90 10.10 -18.37
C SER A 523 -1.56 11.35 -17.56
N ALA A 524 -2.53 12.27 -17.47
CA ALA A 524 -2.48 13.41 -16.55
C ALA A 524 -2.84 13.05 -15.09
N GLY A 525 -3.17 11.77 -14.82
CA GLY A 525 -3.60 11.29 -13.52
C GLY A 525 -5.10 11.47 -13.25
N GLY A 526 -5.50 11.29 -11.98
CA GLY A 526 -6.90 11.33 -11.60
C GLY A 526 -7.74 10.26 -12.32
N LEU A 527 -9.05 10.50 -12.47
CA LEU A 527 -9.96 9.55 -13.13
C LEU A 527 -9.60 9.26 -14.58
N GLU A 528 -9.08 10.24 -15.32
CA GLU A 528 -8.68 10.11 -16.72
C GLU A 528 -7.50 9.13 -16.91
N GLY A 529 -6.70 8.91 -15.88
CA GLY A 529 -5.60 7.96 -15.88
C GLY A 529 -6.02 6.51 -15.65
N ILE A 530 -7.30 6.25 -15.41
CA ILE A 530 -7.87 4.94 -15.11
C ILE A 530 -8.81 4.51 -16.22
N LYS A 531 -8.43 3.50 -16.99
CA LYS A 531 -9.37 2.81 -17.88
C LYS A 531 -10.06 1.71 -17.11
N ALA A 532 -11.38 1.83 -16.91
CA ALA A 532 -12.17 0.87 -16.15
C ALA A 532 -13.18 0.13 -17.05
N GLN A 533 -13.33 -1.17 -16.82
CA GLN A 533 -14.28 -2.02 -17.53
C GLN A 533 -14.67 -3.24 -16.71
N TRP A 534 -15.81 -3.83 -17.06
CA TRP A 534 -16.21 -5.12 -16.56
C TRP A 534 -15.46 -6.25 -17.26
N TYR A 535 -15.51 -7.46 -16.72
CA TYR A 535 -14.84 -8.64 -17.28
C TYR A 535 -15.27 -8.96 -18.72
N ASP A 536 -16.51 -8.65 -19.11
CA ASP A 536 -16.99 -8.83 -20.49
C ASP A 536 -16.48 -7.75 -21.46
N GLY A 537 -15.78 -6.74 -20.96
CA GLY A 537 -15.30 -5.61 -21.74
C GLY A 537 -16.25 -4.41 -21.79
N THR A 538 -17.42 -4.49 -21.15
CA THR A 538 -18.32 -3.33 -21.02
C THR A 538 -17.61 -2.22 -20.27
N PRO A 539 -17.47 -1.00 -20.86
CA PRO A 539 -16.82 0.10 -20.20
C PRO A 539 -17.52 0.48 -18.89
N LEU A 540 -16.73 0.71 -17.84
CA LEU A 540 -17.19 1.27 -16.58
C LEU A 540 -16.82 2.75 -16.54
N LYS A 541 -17.82 3.62 -16.48
CA LYS A 541 -17.58 5.06 -16.40
C LYS A 541 -17.42 5.47 -14.94
N LEU A 542 -16.20 5.89 -14.59
CA LEU A 542 -15.89 6.45 -13.29
C LEU A 542 -16.23 7.95 -13.25
N GLY A 543 -16.69 8.42 -12.09
CA GLY A 543 -17.00 9.83 -11.84
C GLY A 543 -16.51 10.26 -10.44
N GLU A 544 -16.59 11.55 -10.13
CA GLU A 544 -16.18 12.12 -8.85
C GLU A 544 -16.82 11.42 -7.63
N LYS A 545 -18.05 10.95 -7.78
CA LYS A 545 -18.79 10.20 -6.73
C LYS A 545 -18.16 8.85 -6.38
N ASP A 546 -17.33 8.30 -7.26
CA ASP A 546 -16.66 7.00 -7.05
C ASP A 546 -15.36 7.18 -6.28
N ILE A 547 -14.85 8.42 -6.17
CA ILE A 547 -13.73 8.77 -5.31
C ILE A 547 -14.24 8.78 -3.87
N LYS A 548 -13.64 7.93 -3.06
CA LYS A 548 -13.88 7.82 -1.63
C LYS A 548 -12.76 8.49 -0.86
N TYR A 549 -13.06 8.86 0.36
CA TYR A 549 -12.11 9.43 1.31
C TYR A 549 -12.02 8.53 2.54
N THR A 550 -10.81 8.39 3.09
CA THR A 550 -10.57 7.73 4.39
C THR A 550 -10.06 8.73 5.39
N GLU A 551 -10.56 8.65 6.61
CA GLU A 551 -10.06 9.41 7.76
C GLU A 551 -8.87 8.73 8.44
N ILE A 552 -8.61 7.46 8.12
CA ILE A 552 -7.48 6.70 8.65
C ILE A 552 -6.18 7.35 8.15
N THR A 553 -5.29 7.65 9.07
CA THR A 553 -3.95 8.18 8.80
C THR A 553 -2.87 7.11 8.99
N SER A 554 -1.67 7.37 8.50
CA SER A 554 -0.54 6.49 8.74
C SER A 554 -0.16 6.43 10.23
N ARG A 555 -0.45 7.48 11.00
CA ARG A 555 -0.25 7.55 12.47
C ARG A 555 -1.13 6.54 13.20
N ASP A 556 -2.39 6.41 12.81
CA ASP A 556 -3.35 5.51 13.44
C ASP A 556 -2.93 4.05 13.33
N ILE A 557 -2.34 3.69 12.19
CA ILE A 557 -1.93 2.32 11.85
C ILE A 557 -0.45 2.04 12.07
N ASP A 558 0.32 2.97 12.62
CA ASP A 558 1.72 2.73 12.95
C ASP A 558 1.86 1.90 14.23
N ARG A 559 2.77 0.96 14.22
CA ARG A 559 3.01 0.07 15.36
C ARG A 559 3.76 0.75 16.52
N GLN A 560 4.37 1.91 16.29
CA GLN A 560 5.03 2.77 17.29
C GLN A 560 6.06 2.05 18.18
N GLY A 561 6.78 1.06 17.66
CA GLY A 561 7.78 0.31 18.41
C GLY A 561 7.22 -0.85 19.26
N TYR A 562 5.92 -1.05 19.30
CA TYR A 562 5.33 -2.25 19.89
C TYR A 562 5.66 -3.50 19.05
N PRO A 563 5.95 -4.66 19.65
CA PRO A 563 6.23 -5.88 18.91
C PRO A 563 5.03 -6.40 18.11
N HIS A 564 3.80 -6.06 18.56
CA HIS A 564 2.54 -6.48 17.94
C HIS A 564 1.50 -5.37 17.99
N TYR A 565 0.68 -5.23 16.95
CA TYR A 565 -0.46 -4.31 16.93
C TYR A 565 -1.43 -4.55 18.09
N PHE A 566 -1.71 -5.81 18.41
CA PHE A 566 -2.59 -6.15 19.53
C PHE A 566 -2.07 -5.64 20.88
N LEU A 567 -0.77 -5.66 21.11
CA LEU A 567 -0.19 -5.10 22.33
C LEU A 567 -0.32 -3.57 22.37
N LYS A 568 -0.12 -2.90 21.23
CA LYS A 568 -0.38 -1.46 21.09
C LYS A 568 -1.82 -1.13 21.45
N GLU A 569 -2.80 -1.76 20.79
CA GLU A 569 -4.24 -1.52 20.99
C GLU A 569 -4.66 -1.72 22.45
N ILE A 570 -4.19 -2.80 23.08
CA ILE A 570 -4.48 -3.04 24.50
C ILE A 570 -3.83 -1.96 25.39
N SER A 571 -2.60 -1.54 25.08
CA SER A 571 -1.88 -0.55 25.88
C SER A 571 -2.52 0.84 25.77
N GLU A 572 -3.10 1.17 24.62
CA GLU A 572 -3.79 2.43 24.35
C GLU A 572 -5.26 2.43 24.81
N SER A 573 -5.83 1.25 25.10
CA SER A 573 -7.24 1.12 25.51
C SER A 573 -7.61 1.91 26.78
N PRO A 574 -6.77 1.98 27.84
CA PRO A 574 -7.09 2.80 29.02
C PRO A 574 -7.26 4.27 28.68
N ASP A 575 -6.32 4.84 27.91
CA ASP A 575 -6.34 6.24 27.49
C ASP A 575 -7.54 6.53 26.58
N SER A 576 -7.87 5.61 25.69
CA SER A 576 -9.04 5.70 24.82
C SER A 576 -10.36 5.67 25.60
N MET A 577 -10.45 4.79 26.61
CA MET A 577 -11.61 4.75 27.51
C MET A 577 -11.71 6.01 28.37
N GLU A 578 -10.61 6.49 28.90
CA GLU A 578 -10.55 7.71 29.66
C GLU A 578 -11.05 8.89 28.80
N LYS A 579 -10.51 9.10 27.62
CA LYS A 579 -10.98 10.11 26.66
C LYS A 579 -12.47 9.99 26.35
N THR A 580 -13.01 8.78 26.23
CA THR A 580 -14.42 8.54 25.95
C THR A 580 -15.31 8.87 27.14
N LEU A 581 -14.81 8.65 28.35
CA LEU A 581 -15.56 8.88 29.57
C LEU A 581 -15.52 10.34 30.04
N HIS A 582 -14.53 11.11 29.59
CA HIS A 582 -14.40 12.51 29.98
C HIS A 582 -15.67 13.31 29.68
N ASN A 583 -16.24 13.93 30.72
CA ASN A 583 -17.43 14.79 30.68
C ASN A 583 -18.73 14.17 30.12
N ARG A 584 -18.79 12.85 29.89
CA ARG A 584 -20.03 12.16 29.48
C ARG A 584 -20.86 11.63 30.66
N TRP A 585 -20.46 11.93 31.87
CA TRP A 585 -21.21 11.59 33.07
C TRP A 585 -22.38 12.58 33.24
N LYS A 586 -23.60 12.11 33.09
CA LYS A 586 -24.75 12.81 33.69
C LYS A 586 -25.01 12.15 35.04
N VAL A 587 -24.73 12.86 36.11
CA VAL A 587 -25.28 12.50 37.41
C VAL A 587 -26.78 12.77 37.30
N THR A 588 -27.60 11.73 37.21
CA THR A 588 -29.02 11.86 37.43
C THR A 588 -29.19 11.95 38.95
N GLU A 589 -29.62 13.10 39.46
CA GLU A 589 -30.15 13.23 40.80
C GLU A 589 -31.47 12.43 40.84
N ASP A 590 -31.44 11.20 41.32
CA ASP A 590 -32.58 10.46 41.84
C ASP A 590 -32.23 9.93 43.24
#